data_973b702ad9f0e0c9507b304109f4716b
#
_entry.id   973b702ad9f0e0c9507b304109f4716b
#
_cell.length_a   1.000
_cell.length_b   1.000
_cell.length_c   1.000
_cell.angle_alpha   90.00
_cell.angle_beta   90.00
_cell.angle_gamma   90.00
#
_symmetry.space_group_name_H-M   'P 1'
#
loop_
_entity.id
_entity.type
_entity.pdbx_description
1 polymer ?
#
loop_
_entity_poly.entity_id
_entity_poly.type
_entity_poly.pdbx_seq_one_letter_code
_entity_poly.pdbx_strand_id
1 'polypeptide(L)'
;MNICLQNRQMADMALYSFLKVICKINKYSHILAYRKNEKLTEAMPGFKVKMGFGLHTGWAIEGSIGSYFKIDASYLSPNVNMASRLEAACKQYDVPLLVSGDF
;
A
#
# COMPACT_ATOMS: atom_id res chain seq x y z
N MET A 1 1.94 -23.91 18.59
CA MET A 1 2.52 -22.58 18.30
C MET A 1 1.43 -21.54 18.44
N ASN A 2 1.66 -20.52 19.22
CA ASN A 2 0.62 -19.57 19.60
C ASN A 2 0.23 -18.72 18.39
N ILE A 3 -1.04 -18.75 17.98
CA ILE A 3 -1.58 -17.98 16.85
C ILE A 3 -1.20 -16.48 16.98
N CYS A 4 -1.13 -15.99 18.20
CA CYS A 4 -0.74 -14.62 18.49
C CYS A 4 0.71 -14.29 18.10
N LEU A 5 1.63 -15.23 18.28
CA LEU A 5 3.04 -15.07 17.86
C LEU A 5 3.17 -15.09 16.34
N GLN A 6 2.40 -15.96 15.68
CA GLN A 6 2.38 -16.04 14.23
C GLN A 6 1.85 -14.75 13.59
N ASN A 7 0.80 -14.17 14.15
CA ASN A 7 0.25 -12.90 13.69
C ASN A 7 1.24 -11.74 13.89
N ARG A 8 1.99 -11.70 14.99
CA ARG A 8 3.04 -10.71 15.21
C ARG A 8 4.15 -10.81 14.18
N GLN A 9 4.60 -12.01 13.86
CA GLN A 9 5.63 -12.22 12.83
C GLN A 9 5.13 -11.78 11.46
N MET A 10 3.88 -12.06 11.12
CA MET A 10 3.28 -11.61 9.85
C MET A 10 3.20 -10.08 9.76
N ALA A 11 2.81 -9.41 10.83
CA ALA A 11 2.76 -7.96 10.91
C ALA A 11 4.16 -7.34 10.75
N ASP A 12 5.16 -7.86 11.46
CA ASP A 12 6.55 -7.40 11.36
C ASP A 12 7.12 -7.57 9.95
N MET A 13 6.85 -8.71 9.30
CA MET A 13 7.28 -8.97 7.93
C MET A 13 6.60 -8.05 6.93
N ALA A 14 5.30 -7.78 7.10
CA ALA A 14 4.56 -6.85 6.27
C ALA A 14 5.13 -5.44 6.37
N LEU A 15 5.33 -4.95 7.58
CA LEU A 15 5.93 -3.63 7.83
C LEU A 15 7.34 -3.53 7.23
N TYR A 16 8.17 -4.52 7.44
CA TYR A 16 9.51 -4.59 6.87
C TYR A 16 9.49 -4.54 5.34
N SER A 17 8.58 -5.28 4.71
CA SER A 17 8.44 -5.31 3.25
C SER A 17 8.08 -3.94 2.69
N PHE A 18 7.14 -3.22 3.32
CA PHE A 18 6.75 -1.89 2.88
C PHE A 18 7.85 -0.85 3.09
N LEU A 19 8.57 -0.91 4.20
CA LEU A 19 9.73 -0.05 4.43
C LEU A 19 10.83 -0.29 3.40
N LYS A 20 11.07 -1.54 3.03
CA LYS A 20 12.02 -1.91 2.00
C LYS A 20 11.62 -1.38 0.62
N VAL A 21 10.33 -1.44 0.28
CA VAL A 21 9.80 -0.86 -0.96
C VAL A 21 9.99 0.66 -0.99
N ILE A 22 9.69 1.36 0.10
CA ILE A 22 9.89 2.81 0.21
C ILE A 22 11.36 3.18 -0.01
N CYS A 23 12.28 2.45 0.61
CA CYS A 23 13.71 2.66 0.41
C CYS A 23 14.14 2.42 -1.04
N LYS A 24 13.61 1.39 -1.69
CA LYS A 24 13.91 1.08 -3.09
C LYS A 24 13.38 2.16 -4.05
N ILE A 25 12.17 2.65 -3.83
CA ILE A 25 11.61 3.75 -4.64
C ILE A 25 12.51 4.98 -4.60
N ASN A 26 13.08 5.29 -3.45
CA ASN A 26 13.94 6.44 -3.27
C ASN A 26 15.37 6.26 -3.82
N LYS A 27 15.85 5.03 -3.94
CA LYS A 27 17.26 4.73 -4.28
C LYS A 27 17.45 4.03 -5.62
N TYR A 28 16.43 3.38 -6.16
CA TYR A 28 16.58 2.56 -7.35
C TYR A 28 16.72 3.42 -8.61
N SER A 29 17.78 3.21 -9.35
CA SER A 29 18.15 4.05 -10.51
C SER A 29 17.07 4.07 -11.61
N HIS A 30 16.43 2.96 -11.89
CA HIS A 30 15.36 2.89 -12.90
C HIS A 30 14.13 3.72 -12.52
N ILE A 31 13.79 3.78 -11.25
CA ILE A 31 12.69 4.61 -10.75
C ILE A 31 13.11 6.08 -10.75
N LEU A 32 14.35 6.38 -10.39
CA LEU A 32 14.88 7.74 -10.43
C LEU A 32 14.97 8.28 -11.86
N ALA A 33 15.09 7.41 -12.87
CA ALA A 33 15.07 7.79 -14.27
C ALA A 33 13.75 8.44 -14.71
N TYR A 34 12.63 8.13 -14.07
CA TYR A 34 11.34 8.79 -14.34
C TYR A 34 11.36 10.29 -14.02
N ARG A 35 12.22 10.74 -13.12
CA ARG A 35 12.40 12.18 -12.83
C ARG A 35 12.99 12.95 -14.01
N LYS A 36 13.72 12.27 -14.88
CA LYS A 36 14.36 12.82 -16.06
C LYS A 36 13.54 12.67 -17.33
N ASN A 37 12.34 12.08 -17.24
CA ASN A 37 11.47 11.90 -18.40
C ASN A 37 10.87 13.26 -18.79
N GLU A 38 11.21 13.76 -19.97
CA GLU A 38 10.79 15.07 -20.46
C GLU A 38 9.27 15.22 -20.50
N LYS A 39 8.55 14.19 -20.98
CA LYS A 39 7.08 14.21 -21.07
C LYS A 39 6.42 14.34 -19.69
N LEU A 40 6.96 13.66 -18.69
CA LEU A 40 6.46 13.74 -17.32
C LEU A 40 6.81 15.06 -16.66
N THR A 41 8.00 15.58 -16.94
CA THR A 41 8.46 16.87 -16.42
C THR A 41 7.67 18.03 -17.04
N GLU A 42 7.30 17.95 -18.32
CA GLU A 42 6.43 18.93 -18.97
C GLU A 42 5.01 18.91 -18.40
N ALA A 43 4.43 17.70 -18.15
CA ALA A 43 3.10 17.56 -17.58
C ALA A 43 3.04 17.96 -16.10
N MET A 44 4.08 17.65 -15.33
CA MET A 44 4.20 17.97 -13.90
C MET A 44 5.64 18.36 -13.58
N PRO A 45 5.96 19.67 -13.51
CA PRO A 45 7.27 20.11 -13.10
C PRO A 45 7.64 19.57 -11.71
N GLY A 46 8.85 19.01 -11.59
CA GLY A 46 9.29 18.37 -10.34
C GLY A 46 8.68 16.99 -10.06
N PHE A 47 8.21 16.29 -11.12
CA PHE A 47 7.66 14.94 -10.97
C PHE A 47 8.61 14.01 -10.22
N LYS A 48 8.04 13.34 -9.22
CA LYS A 48 8.73 12.33 -8.40
C LYS A 48 7.77 11.17 -8.18
N VAL A 49 8.25 9.94 -8.36
CA VAL A 49 7.45 8.75 -8.05
C VAL A 49 7.20 8.72 -6.54
N LYS A 50 5.92 8.83 -6.16
CA LYS A 50 5.47 8.71 -4.77
C LYS A 50 4.41 7.64 -4.68
N MET A 51 4.50 6.81 -3.64
CA MET A 51 3.48 5.82 -3.30
C MET A 51 3.09 5.98 -1.84
N GLY A 52 1.79 5.88 -1.56
CA GLY A 52 1.26 5.80 -0.22
C GLY A 52 0.94 4.36 0.16
N PHE A 53 1.17 4.01 1.42
CA PHE A 53 0.89 2.69 1.95
C PHE A 53 0.04 2.79 3.21
N GLY A 54 -1.04 2.02 3.26
CA GLY A 54 -1.89 1.88 4.43
C GLY A 54 -1.88 0.43 4.93
N LEU A 55 -1.56 0.22 6.20
CA LEU A 55 -1.56 -1.08 6.83
C LEU A 55 -2.60 -1.16 7.93
N HIS A 56 -3.44 -2.18 7.85
CA HIS A 56 -4.45 -2.49 8.86
C HIS A 56 -4.56 -4.00 9.01
N THR A 57 -4.93 -4.46 10.18
CA THR A 57 -5.19 -5.88 10.45
C THR A 57 -6.65 -6.08 10.83
N GLY A 58 -7.23 -7.18 10.36
CA GLY A 58 -8.61 -7.53 10.63
C GLY A 58 -9.10 -8.67 9.75
N TRP A 59 -10.30 -9.13 10.01
CA TRP A 59 -10.95 -10.16 9.20
C TRP A 59 -11.38 -9.61 7.83
N ALA A 60 -11.42 -10.48 6.84
CA ALA A 60 -12.00 -10.20 5.54
C ALA A 60 -12.62 -11.46 4.95
N ILE A 61 -13.64 -11.29 4.14
CA ILE A 61 -14.22 -12.35 3.33
C ILE A 61 -13.54 -12.32 1.98
N GLU A 62 -12.97 -13.45 1.55
CA GLU A 62 -12.40 -13.57 0.22
C GLU A 62 -13.26 -14.48 -0.65
N GLY A 63 -13.33 -14.19 -1.92
CA GLY A 63 -14.08 -14.99 -2.88
C GLY A 63 -14.27 -14.30 -4.21
N SER A 64 -15.03 -14.96 -5.07
CA SER A 64 -15.44 -14.43 -6.36
C SER A 64 -16.63 -13.50 -6.19
N ILE A 65 -16.49 -12.27 -6.65
CA ILE A 65 -17.53 -11.25 -6.58
C ILE A 65 -17.75 -10.71 -7.98
N GLY A 66 -19.01 -10.58 -8.36
CA GLY A 66 -19.30 -10.03 -9.66
C GLY A 66 -20.71 -10.28 -10.14
N SER A 67 -20.91 -10.00 -11.40
CA SER A 67 -22.14 -10.23 -12.15
C SER A 67 -21.95 -11.34 -13.19
N TYR A 68 -23.01 -11.64 -13.92
CA TYR A 68 -22.95 -12.61 -15.00
C TYR A 68 -21.86 -12.29 -16.05
N PHE A 69 -21.55 -11.02 -16.25
CA PHE A 69 -20.61 -10.56 -17.28
C PHE A 69 -19.18 -10.35 -16.78
N LYS A 70 -19.01 -10.18 -15.48
CA LYS A 70 -17.69 -9.92 -14.89
C LYS A 70 -17.60 -10.49 -13.49
N ILE A 71 -16.61 -11.35 -13.27
CA ILE A 71 -16.32 -11.97 -11.98
C ILE A 71 -14.86 -11.65 -11.63
N ASP A 72 -14.66 -11.05 -10.47
CA ASP A 72 -13.33 -10.77 -9.92
C ASP A 72 -13.15 -11.48 -8.58
N ALA A 73 -11.97 -12.02 -8.34
CA ALA A 73 -11.57 -12.46 -7.02
C ALA A 73 -11.26 -11.22 -6.16
N SER A 74 -11.88 -11.12 -5.00
CA SER A 74 -11.76 -9.91 -4.18
C SER A 74 -11.92 -10.22 -2.69
N TYR A 75 -11.56 -9.23 -1.89
CA TYR A 75 -11.76 -9.22 -0.45
C TYR A 75 -12.80 -8.17 -0.07
N LEU A 76 -13.73 -8.54 0.79
CA LEU A 76 -14.75 -7.63 1.31
C LEU A 76 -14.69 -7.58 2.83
N SER A 77 -14.51 -6.40 3.38
CA SER A 77 -14.67 -6.14 4.80
C SER A 77 -14.55 -4.64 5.10
N PRO A 78 -15.07 -4.18 6.26
CA PRO A 78 -14.76 -2.84 6.76
C PRO A 78 -13.26 -2.61 6.96
N ASN A 79 -12.50 -3.65 7.24
CA ASN A 79 -11.05 -3.58 7.43
C ASN A 79 -10.31 -3.29 6.12
N VAL A 80 -10.78 -3.81 5.01
CA VAL A 80 -10.26 -3.47 3.67
C VAL A 80 -10.49 -1.99 3.37
N ASN A 81 -11.67 -1.47 3.69
CA ASN A 81 -11.98 -0.05 3.55
C ASN A 81 -11.11 0.82 4.47
N MET A 82 -10.82 0.36 5.67
CA MET A 82 -9.93 1.05 6.60
C MET A 82 -8.52 1.17 6.04
N ALA A 83 -7.96 0.10 5.48
CA ALA A 83 -6.65 0.11 4.83
C ALA A 83 -6.62 1.10 3.65
N SER A 84 -7.67 1.13 2.83
CA SER A 84 -7.81 2.07 1.73
C SER A 84 -7.87 3.53 2.21
N ARG A 85 -8.58 3.80 3.31
CA ARG A 85 -8.62 5.14 3.92
C ARG A 85 -7.29 5.58 4.50
N LEU A 86 -6.53 4.66 5.08
CA LEU A 86 -5.17 4.94 5.57
C LEU A 86 -4.24 5.31 4.42
N GLU A 87 -4.32 4.59 3.30
CA GLU A 87 -3.55 4.94 2.10
C GLU A 87 -3.92 6.34 1.59
N ALA A 88 -5.20 6.65 1.48
CA ALA A 88 -5.65 7.98 1.06
C ALA A 88 -5.23 9.09 2.03
N ALA A 89 -5.21 8.81 3.33
CA ALA A 89 -4.78 9.74 4.35
C ALA A 89 -3.26 10.03 4.30
N CYS A 90 -2.46 9.16 3.70
CA CYS A 90 -1.04 9.41 3.48
C CYS A 90 -0.79 10.73 2.74
N LYS A 91 -1.66 11.07 1.79
CA LYS A 91 -1.58 12.33 1.06
C LYS A 91 -1.91 13.54 1.94
N GLN A 92 -2.89 13.39 2.82
CA GLN A 92 -3.32 14.45 3.72
C GLN A 92 -2.27 14.79 4.78
N TYR A 93 -1.59 13.78 5.29
CA TYR A 93 -0.55 13.94 6.31
C TYR A 93 0.86 14.08 5.73
N ASP A 94 0.99 13.97 4.41
CA ASP A 94 2.29 14.00 3.69
C ASP A 94 3.31 12.99 4.25
N VAL A 95 2.84 11.79 4.50
CA VAL A 95 3.67 10.66 4.95
C VAL A 95 3.56 9.48 4.00
N PRO A 96 4.62 8.67 3.83
CA PRO A 96 4.61 7.55 2.91
C PRO A 96 3.86 6.32 3.44
N LEU A 97 3.71 6.20 4.75
CA LEU A 97 3.12 5.02 5.40
C LEU A 97 2.26 5.43 6.58
N LEU A 98 1.07 4.91 6.64
CA LEU A 98 0.19 4.96 7.81
C LEU A 98 -0.21 3.55 8.24
N VAL A 99 -0.25 3.35 9.53
CA VAL A 99 -0.59 2.08 10.17
C VAL A 99 -1.71 2.31 11.17
N SER A 100 -2.69 1.42 11.21
CA SER A 100 -3.73 1.51 12.23
C SER A 100 -3.21 1.14 13.60
N GLY A 101 -3.88 1.62 14.65
CA GLY A 101 -3.53 1.25 16.02
C GLY A 101 -3.68 -0.24 16.32
N ASP A 102 -4.53 -0.95 15.58
CA ASP A 102 -4.75 -2.39 15.72
C ASP A 102 -3.65 -3.23 15.03
N PHE A 103 -2.90 -2.64 14.14
CA PHE A 103 -1.77 -3.28 13.47
C PHE A 103 -0.57 -3.36 14.41
#